data_c6fa47ca19863864798840a00aa4d04f
#
_entry.id   c6fa47ca19863864798840a00aa4d04f
#
_cell.length_a   1.000
_cell.length_b   1.000
_cell.length_c   1.000
_cell.angle_alpha   90.00
_cell.angle_beta   90.00
_cell.angle_gamma   90.00
#
_symmetry.space_group_name_H-M   'P 1'
#
loop_
_entity.id
_entity.type
_entity.pdbx_description
1 polymer ?
#
loop_
_entity_poly.entity_id
_entity_poly.type
_entity_poly.pdbx_seq_one_letter_code
_entity_poly.pdbx_strand_id
1 'polypeptide(L)'
;YSNPQGFTYSDETVKRFANLKPAAKDFRIFWDNAYVIHHLYDDKQDEILDIISECEKAGNPDMVFEFASTSKVSFPGSGIAALASSEANLADIKKSLTIQTIGYDKLNQLRHVRYFKDINGLKEHMRKHAEQMRPKFEAVLEVLNTELGGLGIGSWYAPRGGYFISFDAMEGCAKKIVAKCKEAGVKLTNAGATFPYGKDPKDSNIRIAPSFPTPEEMAQAADLFVLCVKLVSVEKLLAK
;
A
#
# COMPACT_ATOMS: atom_id res chain seq x y z
N TYR A 1 0.06 5.48 -3.54
CA TYR A 1 -0.29 5.13 -2.15
C TYR A 1 0.52 3.94 -1.70
N SER A 2 1.35 4.13 -0.68
CA SER A 2 2.30 3.11 -0.25
C SER A 2 1.66 1.98 0.58
N ASN A 3 2.27 0.81 0.53
CA ASN A 3 2.00 -0.30 1.44
C ASN A 3 3.14 -0.38 2.47
N PRO A 4 2.92 -0.21 3.77
CA PRO A 4 1.63 -0.17 4.48
C PRO A 4 1.06 1.22 4.79
N GLN A 5 1.79 2.32 4.50
CA GLN A 5 1.50 3.63 5.09
C GLN A 5 0.29 4.34 4.46
N GLY A 6 -0.01 4.08 3.19
CA GLY A 6 -1.12 4.72 2.48
C GLY A 6 -0.85 6.15 2.00
N PHE A 7 0.35 6.68 2.17
CA PHE A 7 0.72 8.00 1.66
C PHE A 7 1.46 7.94 0.32
N THR A 8 1.52 9.08 -0.36
CA THR A 8 2.24 9.27 -1.63
C THR A 8 3.47 10.13 -1.37
N TYR A 9 4.61 9.81 -1.98
CA TYR A 9 5.82 10.60 -1.87
C TYR A 9 5.60 12.00 -2.47
N SER A 10 6.18 13.02 -1.80
CA SER A 10 6.22 14.37 -2.34
C SER A 10 7.14 14.45 -3.56
N ASP A 11 6.90 15.45 -4.42
CA ASP A 11 7.73 15.74 -5.58
C ASP A 11 9.21 15.90 -5.22
N GLU A 12 9.49 16.56 -4.09
CA GLU A 12 10.85 16.71 -3.58
C GLU A 12 11.48 15.35 -3.26
N THR A 13 10.74 14.46 -2.64
CA THR A 13 11.23 13.11 -2.29
C THR A 13 11.52 12.30 -3.56
N VAL A 14 10.64 12.34 -4.56
CA VAL A 14 10.87 11.66 -5.86
C VAL A 14 12.12 12.21 -6.54
N LYS A 15 12.28 13.53 -6.58
CA LYS A 15 13.50 14.18 -7.12
C LYS A 15 14.76 13.79 -6.34
N ARG A 16 14.69 13.64 -5.02
CA ARG A 16 15.82 13.14 -4.22
C ARG A 16 16.20 11.71 -4.59
N PHE A 17 15.22 10.81 -4.80
CA PHE A 17 15.50 9.47 -5.31
C PHE A 17 16.18 9.50 -6.67
N ALA A 18 15.68 10.30 -7.61
CA ALA A 18 16.24 10.43 -8.95
C ALA A 18 17.70 10.95 -8.95
N ASN A 19 18.05 11.79 -7.98
CA ASN A 19 19.38 12.36 -7.84
C ASN A 19 20.33 11.56 -6.93
N LEU A 20 19.96 10.36 -6.50
CA LEU A 20 20.84 9.50 -5.70
C LEU A 20 22.15 9.22 -6.44
N LYS A 21 23.24 9.19 -5.67
CA LYS A 21 24.57 8.78 -6.14
C LYS A 21 25.02 7.55 -5.34
N PRO A 22 24.48 6.37 -5.68
CA PRO A 22 24.78 5.15 -4.94
C PRO A 22 26.25 4.75 -5.13
N ALA A 23 26.86 4.16 -4.10
CA ALA A 23 28.21 3.62 -4.17
C ALA A 23 28.30 2.38 -5.06
N ALA A 24 27.27 1.56 -5.07
CA ALA A 24 27.20 0.37 -5.92
C ALA A 24 26.79 0.76 -7.35
N LYS A 25 27.57 0.31 -8.34
CA LYS A 25 27.32 0.59 -9.77
C LYS A 25 26.05 -0.06 -10.30
N ASP A 26 25.67 -1.17 -9.70
CA ASP A 26 24.49 -1.98 -10.05
C ASP A 26 23.28 -1.67 -9.15
N PHE A 27 23.33 -0.60 -8.35
CA PHE A 27 22.18 -0.17 -7.55
C PHE A 27 20.97 0.14 -8.44
N ARG A 28 19.81 -0.38 -8.05
CA ARG A 28 18.54 -0.14 -8.72
C ARG A 28 17.43 0.14 -7.71
N ILE A 29 16.52 0.99 -8.09
CA ILE A 29 15.29 1.26 -7.36
C ILE A 29 14.17 0.40 -7.98
N PHE A 30 13.52 -0.41 -7.18
CA PHE A 30 12.29 -1.10 -7.55
C PHE A 30 11.12 -0.23 -7.11
N TRP A 31 10.46 0.41 -8.07
CA TRP A 31 9.35 1.33 -7.83
C TRP A 31 8.03 0.59 -8.00
N ASP A 32 7.44 0.18 -6.86
CA ASP A 32 6.18 -0.57 -6.84
C ASP A 32 4.99 0.39 -6.89
N ASN A 33 4.40 0.51 -8.07
CA ASN A 33 3.29 1.42 -8.36
C ASN A 33 1.92 0.70 -8.34
N ALA A 34 1.77 -0.36 -7.54
CA ALA A 34 0.57 -1.21 -7.49
C ALA A 34 -0.71 -0.47 -7.11
N TYR A 35 -0.62 0.65 -6.39
CA TYR A 35 -1.78 1.37 -5.87
C TYR A 35 -1.95 2.79 -6.44
N VAL A 36 -1.24 3.16 -7.47
CA VAL A 36 -1.22 4.54 -8.01
C VAL A 36 -2.59 5.08 -8.38
N ILE A 37 -3.50 4.23 -8.87
CA ILE A 37 -4.86 4.61 -9.30
C ILE A 37 -5.96 4.26 -8.29
N HIS A 38 -5.59 3.87 -7.06
CA HIS A 38 -6.55 3.45 -6.04
C HIS A 38 -6.96 4.64 -5.16
N HIS A 39 -7.44 5.71 -5.79
CA HIS A 39 -7.98 6.86 -5.08
C HIS A 39 -9.27 6.48 -4.35
N LEU A 40 -9.47 6.96 -3.11
CA LEU A 40 -10.72 6.83 -2.37
C LEU A 40 -11.68 8.00 -2.62
N TYR A 41 -11.14 9.15 -3.04
CA TYR A 41 -11.91 10.40 -3.25
C TYR A 41 -11.62 10.96 -4.63
N ASP A 42 -12.66 11.44 -5.31
CA ASP A 42 -12.52 12.02 -6.65
C ASP A 42 -11.90 13.43 -6.63
N ASP A 43 -12.17 14.18 -5.53
CA ASP A 43 -11.74 15.56 -5.33
C ASP A 43 -10.41 15.71 -4.56
N LYS A 44 -9.83 14.61 -4.09
CA LYS A 44 -8.63 14.58 -3.24
C LYS A 44 -7.67 13.48 -3.66
N GLN A 45 -7.40 13.40 -4.95
CA GLN A 45 -6.45 12.45 -5.50
C GLN A 45 -5.02 12.93 -5.26
N ASP A 46 -4.17 12.02 -4.80
CA ASP A 46 -2.73 12.29 -4.77
C ASP A 46 -2.14 11.93 -6.13
N GLU A 47 -1.28 12.79 -6.62
CA GLU A 47 -0.47 12.54 -7.81
C GLU A 47 0.98 12.32 -7.39
N ILE A 48 1.67 11.44 -8.08
CA ILE A 48 3.09 11.18 -7.87
C ILE A 48 3.86 11.52 -9.13
N LEU A 49 5.01 12.19 -8.98
CA LEU A 49 5.88 12.45 -10.10
C LEU A 49 6.35 11.15 -10.76
N ASP A 50 6.45 11.18 -12.08
CA ASP A 50 7.05 10.09 -12.84
C ASP A 50 8.54 9.97 -12.53
N ILE A 51 8.89 8.93 -11.78
CA ILE A 51 10.26 8.68 -11.34
C ILE A 51 11.21 8.39 -12.51
N ILE A 52 10.72 7.77 -13.58
CA ILE A 52 11.53 7.48 -14.78
C ILE A 52 11.97 8.80 -15.43
N SER A 53 11.01 9.69 -15.70
CA SER A 53 11.31 11.01 -16.26
C SER A 53 12.23 11.85 -15.36
N GLU A 54 12.07 11.77 -14.04
CA GLU A 54 12.94 12.48 -13.12
C GLU A 54 14.36 11.89 -13.10
N CYS A 55 14.51 10.55 -13.21
CA CYS A 55 15.82 9.91 -13.35
C CYS A 55 16.51 10.29 -14.66
N GLU A 56 15.78 10.37 -15.77
CA GLU A 56 16.32 10.84 -17.05
C GLU A 56 16.85 12.29 -16.95
N LYS A 57 16.07 13.20 -16.36
CA LYS A 57 16.47 14.59 -16.11
C LYS A 57 17.71 14.69 -15.21
N ALA A 58 17.84 13.77 -14.26
CA ALA A 58 18.97 13.71 -13.33
C ALA A 58 20.23 13.04 -13.91
N GLY A 59 20.17 12.52 -15.16
CA GLY A 59 21.26 11.79 -15.80
C GLY A 59 21.46 10.36 -15.28
N ASN A 60 20.43 9.78 -14.65
CA ASN A 60 20.42 8.43 -14.07
C ASN A 60 19.33 7.54 -14.72
N PRO A 61 19.22 7.43 -16.05
CA PRO A 61 18.09 6.78 -16.72
C PRO A 61 17.93 5.29 -16.36
N ASP A 62 19.03 4.62 -16.01
CA ASP A 62 19.05 3.19 -15.74
C ASP A 62 18.77 2.84 -14.25
N MET A 63 18.47 3.84 -13.42
CA MET A 63 18.38 3.62 -11.97
C MET A 63 17.09 2.90 -11.54
N VAL A 64 16.02 2.98 -12.31
CA VAL A 64 14.66 2.57 -11.87
C VAL A 64 14.10 1.45 -12.72
N PHE A 65 13.51 0.49 -12.03
CA PHE A 65 12.50 -0.44 -12.55
C PHE A 65 11.16 -0.11 -11.93
N GLU A 66 10.20 0.33 -12.72
CA GLU A 66 8.84 0.63 -12.28
C GLU A 66 7.89 -0.51 -12.61
N PHE A 67 7.09 -0.90 -11.63
CA PHE A 67 6.17 -2.03 -11.73
C PHE A 67 4.73 -1.58 -11.48
N ALA A 68 3.82 -2.05 -12.30
CA ALA A 68 2.38 -1.88 -12.11
C ALA A 68 1.64 -3.17 -12.40
N SER A 69 0.48 -3.38 -11.79
CA SER A 69 -0.38 -4.52 -12.07
C SER A 69 -1.85 -4.23 -11.87
N THR A 70 -2.70 -5.03 -12.51
CA THR A 70 -4.14 -4.98 -12.34
C THR A 70 -4.64 -5.98 -11.29
N SER A 71 -3.76 -6.58 -10.50
CA SER A 71 -4.11 -7.63 -9.52
C SER A 71 -5.17 -7.18 -8.50
N LYS A 72 -5.21 -5.87 -8.19
CA LYS A 72 -6.18 -5.26 -7.27
C LYS A 72 -7.15 -4.33 -7.99
N VAL A 73 -7.06 -4.26 -9.30
CA VAL A 73 -7.93 -3.47 -10.18
C VAL A 73 -9.03 -4.36 -10.76
N SER A 74 -8.66 -5.54 -11.28
CA SER A 74 -9.57 -6.51 -11.88
C SER A 74 -9.77 -7.73 -10.98
N PHE A 75 -9.19 -8.88 -11.33
CA PHE A 75 -9.34 -10.11 -10.57
C PHE A 75 -8.01 -10.62 -10.02
N PRO A 76 -7.95 -11.02 -8.74
CA PRO A 76 -6.80 -11.73 -8.20
C PRO A 76 -6.53 -13.01 -9.01
N GLY A 77 -5.26 -13.24 -9.35
CA GLY A 77 -4.86 -14.39 -10.17
C GLY A 77 -5.14 -14.28 -11.67
N SER A 78 -5.87 -13.26 -12.12
CA SER A 78 -6.15 -12.96 -13.53
C SER A 78 -5.70 -11.58 -13.94
N GLY A 79 -4.82 -10.95 -13.17
CA GLY A 79 -4.25 -9.65 -13.48
C GLY A 79 -3.25 -9.69 -14.62
N ILE A 80 -2.99 -8.53 -15.18
CA ILE A 80 -1.83 -8.27 -16.05
C ILE A 80 -0.85 -7.37 -15.29
N ALA A 81 0.43 -7.47 -15.63
CA ALA A 81 1.46 -6.62 -15.06
C ALA A 81 2.27 -5.93 -16.16
N ALA A 82 2.87 -4.81 -15.81
CA ALA A 82 3.76 -4.07 -16.68
C ALA A 82 5.03 -3.69 -15.91
N LEU A 83 6.13 -3.68 -16.64
CA LEU A 83 7.43 -3.17 -16.21
C LEU A 83 7.83 -2.04 -17.15
N ALA A 84 8.22 -0.91 -16.57
CA ALA A 84 8.82 0.21 -17.30
C ALA A 84 10.23 0.49 -16.78
N SER A 85 11.14 0.85 -17.67
CA SER A 85 12.53 1.21 -17.35
C SER A 85 13.19 1.82 -18.60
N SER A 86 14.48 2.16 -18.50
CA SER A 86 15.27 2.57 -19.67
C SER A 86 15.36 1.48 -20.73
N GLU A 87 15.67 1.88 -21.97
CA GLU A 87 15.88 0.93 -23.08
C GLU A 87 16.99 -0.09 -22.79
N ALA A 88 18.07 0.36 -22.14
CA ALA A 88 19.20 -0.49 -21.79
C ALA A 88 18.79 -1.58 -20.78
N ASN A 89 18.07 -1.19 -19.71
CA ASN A 89 17.54 -2.12 -18.73
C ASN A 89 16.54 -3.10 -19.37
N LEU A 90 15.64 -2.62 -20.21
CA LEU A 90 14.65 -3.47 -20.89
C LEU A 90 15.31 -4.43 -21.88
N ALA A 91 16.36 -4.00 -22.58
CA ALA A 91 17.12 -4.88 -23.48
C ALA A 91 17.81 -6.02 -22.71
N ASP A 92 18.31 -5.74 -21.51
CA ASP A 92 18.94 -6.75 -20.67
C ASP A 92 17.90 -7.75 -20.09
N ILE A 93 16.80 -7.24 -19.53
CA ILE A 93 15.72 -8.08 -19.00
C ILE A 93 15.13 -8.99 -20.07
N LYS A 94 14.93 -8.50 -21.29
CA LYS A 94 14.35 -9.25 -22.39
C LYS A 94 15.16 -10.53 -22.72
N LYS A 95 16.48 -10.53 -22.51
CA LYS A 95 17.31 -11.72 -22.71
C LYS A 95 16.86 -12.88 -21.81
N SER A 96 16.52 -12.60 -20.55
CA SER A 96 16.04 -13.59 -19.60
C SER A 96 14.56 -13.92 -19.80
N LEU A 97 13.73 -12.93 -20.10
CA LEU A 97 12.29 -13.10 -20.30
C LEU A 97 11.98 -14.03 -21.49
N THR A 98 12.75 -13.97 -22.57
CA THR A 98 12.57 -14.85 -23.74
C THR A 98 12.85 -16.31 -23.43
N ILE A 99 13.62 -16.60 -22.38
CA ILE A 99 13.86 -17.95 -21.90
C ILE A 99 12.75 -18.45 -20.99
N GLN A 100 12.17 -17.55 -20.19
CA GLN A 100 11.11 -17.87 -19.25
C GLN A 100 9.78 -18.16 -19.94
N THR A 101 9.46 -17.42 -20.99
CA THR A 101 8.20 -17.56 -21.73
C THR A 101 8.34 -17.12 -23.18
N ILE A 102 7.73 -17.88 -24.09
CA ILE A 102 7.61 -17.52 -25.51
C ILE A 102 6.59 -16.40 -25.70
N GLY A 103 5.59 -16.30 -24.82
CA GLY A 103 4.55 -15.28 -24.88
C GLY A 103 3.74 -15.21 -23.59
N TYR A 104 3.13 -14.06 -23.38
CA TYR A 104 2.27 -13.80 -22.23
C TYR A 104 0.83 -14.22 -22.54
N ASP A 105 -0.01 -14.33 -21.49
CA ASP A 105 -1.43 -14.67 -21.58
C ASP A 105 -2.22 -13.58 -22.36
N LYS A 106 -2.29 -13.77 -23.68
CA LYS A 106 -2.97 -12.84 -24.59
C LYS A 106 -4.48 -12.84 -24.40
N LEU A 107 -5.07 -13.94 -23.94
CA LEU A 107 -6.51 -14.00 -23.65
C LEU A 107 -6.84 -13.09 -22.46
N ASN A 108 -6.02 -13.12 -21.43
CA ASN A 108 -6.21 -12.26 -20.28
C ASN A 108 -5.97 -10.78 -20.61
N GLN A 109 -4.95 -10.48 -21.43
CA GLN A 109 -4.77 -9.12 -21.95
C GLN A 109 -5.99 -8.65 -22.74
N LEU A 110 -6.53 -9.50 -23.64
CA LEU A 110 -7.72 -9.18 -24.42
C LEU A 110 -8.97 -8.96 -23.54
N ARG A 111 -9.14 -9.72 -22.44
CA ARG A 111 -10.21 -9.47 -21.46
C ARG A 111 -10.13 -8.06 -20.90
N HIS A 112 -8.95 -7.63 -20.49
CA HIS A 112 -8.73 -6.29 -19.93
C HIS A 112 -9.02 -5.20 -20.98
N VAL A 113 -8.52 -5.36 -22.20
CA VAL A 113 -8.80 -4.42 -23.30
C VAL A 113 -10.29 -4.34 -23.61
N ARG A 114 -10.99 -5.46 -23.68
CA ARG A 114 -12.44 -5.47 -23.97
C ARG A 114 -13.28 -4.89 -22.84
N TYR A 115 -12.87 -5.11 -21.60
CA TYR A 115 -13.60 -4.63 -20.42
C TYR A 115 -13.38 -3.15 -20.18
N PHE A 116 -12.14 -2.70 -20.12
CA PHE A 116 -11.82 -1.30 -19.87
C PHE A 116 -11.94 -0.42 -21.10
N LYS A 117 -11.72 -0.97 -22.28
CA LYS A 117 -11.68 -0.28 -23.59
C LYS A 117 -10.51 0.70 -23.68
N ASP A 118 -10.49 1.72 -22.82
CA ASP A 118 -9.50 2.78 -22.75
C ASP A 118 -9.24 3.23 -21.31
N ILE A 119 -8.44 4.29 -21.16
CA ILE A 119 -8.10 4.87 -19.85
C ILE A 119 -9.33 5.43 -19.13
N ASN A 120 -10.34 5.92 -19.84
CA ASN A 120 -11.57 6.46 -19.23
C ASN A 120 -12.40 5.33 -18.63
N GLY A 121 -12.51 4.20 -19.33
CA GLY A 121 -13.16 2.99 -18.81
C GLY A 121 -12.44 2.44 -17.56
N LEU A 122 -11.12 2.50 -17.54
CA LEU A 122 -10.34 2.13 -16.35
C LEU A 122 -10.62 3.10 -15.18
N LYS A 123 -10.60 4.41 -15.41
CA LYS A 123 -10.89 5.42 -14.38
C LYS A 123 -12.30 5.27 -13.83
N GLU A 124 -13.29 5.04 -14.68
CA GLU A 124 -14.68 4.83 -14.25
C GLU A 124 -14.83 3.55 -13.41
N HIS A 125 -14.11 2.48 -13.77
CA HIS A 125 -14.08 1.26 -12.97
C HIS A 125 -13.48 1.52 -11.58
N MET A 126 -12.38 2.27 -11.50
CA MET A 126 -11.73 2.59 -10.24
C MET A 126 -12.58 3.53 -9.37
N ARG A 127 -13.37 4.42 -9.98
CA ARG A 127 -14.34 5.25 -9.25
C ARG A 127 -15.39 4.38 -8.55
N LYS A 128 -15.97 3.39 -9.25
CA LYS A 128 -16.91 2.43 -8.65
C LYS A 128 -16.26 1.59 -7.55
N HIS A 129 -15.00 1.24 -7.72
CA HIS A 129 -14.23 0.55 -6.70
C HIS A 129 -14.05 1.42 -5.45
N ALA A 130 -13.73 2.71 -5.64
CA ALA A 130 -13.61 3.68 -4.55
C ALA A 130 -14.92 3.84 -3.77
N GLU A 131 -16.07 3.86 -4.44
CA GLU A 131 -17.39 3.93 -3.79
C GLU A 131 -17.67 2.77 -2.82
N GLN A 132 -17.11 1.60 -3.09
CA GLN A 132 -17.22 0.44 -2.21
C GLN A 132 -16.17 0.43 -1.10
N MET A 133 -14.99 0.98 -1.37
CA MET A 133 -13.87 0.95 -0.41
C MET A 133 -13.93 2.09 0.61
N ARG A 134 -14.29 3.29 0.17
CA ARG A 134 -14.31 4.49 1.00
C ARG A 134 -15.11 4.35 2.30
N PRO A 135 -16.38 3.86 2.30
CA PRO A 135 -17.14 3.73 3.55
C PRO A 135 -16.46 2.83 4.58
N LYS A 136 -15.71 1.82 4.14
CA LYS A 136 -14.98 0.91 5.02
C LYS A 136 -13.77 1.60 5.68
N PHE A 137 -13.06 2.44 4.91
CA PHE A 137 -11.97 3.25 5.46
C PHE A 137 -12.49 4.30 6.44
N GLU A 138 -13.57 4.98 6.08
CA GLU A 138 -14.21 6.00 6.92
C GLU A 138 -14.70 5.42 8.24
N ALA A 139 -15.32 4.24 8.23
CA ALA A 139 -15.77 3.55 9.45
C ALA A 139 -14.60 3.28 10.41
N VAL A 140 -13.47 2.79 9.92
CA VAL A 140 -12.29 2.55 10.76
C VAL A 140 -11.71 3.86 11.28
N LEU A 141 -11.54 4.86 10.41
CA LEU A 141 -10.95 6.15 10.78
C LEU A 141 -11.81 6.91 11.78
N GLU A 142 -13.13 6.84 11.67
CA GLU A 142 -14.07 7.44 12.60
C GLU A 142 -13.90 6.85 14.01
N VAL A 143 -13.88 5.52 14.13
CA VAL A 143 -13.65 4.84 15.42
C VAL A 143 -12.29 5.20 16.00
N LEU A 144 -11.21 5.17 15.20
CA LEU A 144 -9.89 5.56 15.67
C LEU A 144 -9.85 6.99 16.18
N ASN A 145 -10.43 7.93 15.44
CA ASN A 145 -10.45 9.36 15.82
C ASN A 145 -11.28 9.61 17.10
N THR A 146 -12.44 8.97 17.18
CA THR A 146 -13.36 9.17 18.33
C THR A 146 -12.79 8.54 19.60
N GLU A 147 -12.25 7.33 19.50
CA GLU A 147 -11.92 6.51 20.65
C GLU A 147 -10.46 6.64 21.12
N LEU A 148 -9.53 6.96 20.20
CA LEU A 148 -8.11 7.08 20.51
C LEU A 148 -7.56 8.49 20.30
N GLY A 149 -8.33 9.37 19.64
CA GLY A 149 -7.91 10.75 19.40
C GLY A 149 -7.55 11.47 20.68
N GLY A 150 -6.36 12.08 20.73
CA GLY A 150 -5.88 12.84 21.91
C GLY A 150 -5.40 12.03 23.10
N LEU A 151 -5.51 10.67 23.09
CA LEU A 151 -5.05 9.84 24.21
C LEU A 151 -3.53 9.61 24.24
N GLY A 152 -2.82 9.85 23.14
CA GLY A 152 -1.36 9.67 23.07
C GLY A 152 -0.89 8.20 23.12
N ILE A 153 -1.80 7.24 22.92
CA ILE A 153 -1.51 5.80 22.97
C ILE A 153 -1.40 5.15 21.58
N GLY A 154 -1.58 5.93 20.52
CA GLY A 154 -1.42 5.52 19.15
C GLY A 154 -1.47 6.70 18.20
N SER A 155 -0.99 6.47 16.98
CA SER A 155 -1.08 7.44 15.87
C SER A 155 -1.37 6.70 14.58
N TRP A 156 -2.01 7.36 13.62
CA TRP A 156 -2.36 6.79 12.32
C TRP A 156 -2.40 7.85 11.26
N TYR A 157 -2.20 7.41 10.03
CA TYR A 157 -2.37 8.25 8.86
C TYR A 157 -3.74 7.97 8.23
N ALA A 158 -4.47 9.02 7.85
CA ALA A 158 -5.73 8.93 7.12
C ALA A 158 -5.44 8.94 5.60
N PRO A 159 -5.41 7.79 4.93
CA PRO A 159 -5.02 7.72 3.53
C PRO A 159 -6.13 8.26 2.61
N ARG A 160 -5.73 8.88 1.51
CA ARG A 160 -6.64 9.30 0.44
C ARG A 160 -6.80 8.24 -0.64
N GLY A 161 -6.11 7.11 -0.48
CA GLY A 161 -6.13 6.00 -1.43
C GLY A 161 -5.38 4.77 -0.92
N GLY A 162 -5.24 3.77 -1.78
CA GLY A 162 -4.61 2.51 -1.44
C GLY A 162 -5.52 1.54 -0.72
N TYR A 163 -4.92 0.59 0.00
CA TYR A 163 -5.61 -0.53 0.64
C TYR A 163 -5.40 -0.62 2.14
N PHE A 164 -4.62 0.30 2.73
CA PHE A 164 -4.15 0.14 4.10
C PHE A 164 -4.24 1.42 4.90
N ILE A 165 -4.51 1.25 6.20
CA ILE A 165 -4.29 2.25 7.24
C ILE A 165 -3.13 1.74 8.09
N SER A 166 -2.09 2.56 8.23
CA SER A 166 -0.97 2.27 9.12
C SER A 166 -1.24 2.88 10.48
N PHE A 167 -1.21 2.04 11.50
CA PHE A 167 -1.40 2.42 12.90
C PHE A 167 -0.12 2.13 13.68
N ASP A 168 0.36 3.11 14.42
CA ASP A 168 1.49 2.98 15.31
C ASP A 168 1.01 3.04 16.77
N ALA A 169 1.07 1.92 17.46
CA ALA A 169 0.79 1.81 18.89
C ALA A 169 1.96 2.31 19.74
N MET A 170 1.80 2.35 21.05
CA MET A 170 2.91 2.53 21.97
C MET A 170 3.99 1.45 21.71
N GLU A 171 5.26 1.85 21.77
CA GLU A 171 6.40 0.96 21.56
C GLU A 171 6.31 -0.31 22.42
N GLY A 172 6.57 -1.49 21.84
CA GLY A 172 6.46 -2.80 22.50
C GLY A 172 5.04 -3.34 22.68
N CYS A 173 4.03 -2.75 21.99
CA CYS A 173 2.63 -3.12 22.17
C CYS A 173 2.01 -3.85 20.98
N ALA A 174 2.54 -3.71 19.76
CA ALA A 174 1.87 -4.18 18.55
C ALA A 174 1.57 -5.68 18.56
N LYS A 175 2.52 -6.51 18.92
CA LYS A 175 2.33 -7.98 19.00
C LYS A 175 1.24 -8.37 19.99
N LYS A 176 1.21 -7.73 21.15
CA LYS A 176 0.19 -8.01 22.19
C LYS A 176 -1.20 -7.57 21.72
N ILE A 177 -1.31 -6.40 21.08
CA ILE A 177 -2.57 -5.92 20.52
C ILE A 177 -3.10 -6.89 19.46
N VAL A 178 -2.27 -7.28 18.49
CA VAL A 178 -2.66 -8.22 17.43
C VAL A 178 -3.07 -9.59 18.01
N ALA A 179 -2.37 -10.07 19.03
CA ALA A 179 -2.73 -11.31 19.70
C ALA A 179 -4.09 -11.21 20.40
N LYS A 180 -4.36 -10.15 21.17
CA LYS A 180 -5.66 -9.93 21.82
C LYS A 180 -6.80 -9.76 20.82
N CYS A 181 -6.58 -9.05 19.72
CA CYS A 181 -7.57 -8.97 18.63
C CYS A 181 -7.91 -10.36 18.07
N LYS A 182 -6.89 -11.20 17.84
CA LYS A 182 -7.08 -12.56 17.34
C LYS A 182 -7.87 -13.44 18.34
N GLU A 183 -7.56 -13.37 19.62
CA GLU A 183 -8.28 -14.07 20.69
C GLU A 183 -9.77 -13.68 20.73
N ALA A 184 -10.04 -12.40 20.48
CA ALA A 184 -11.40 -11.86 20.45
C ALA A 184 -12.10 -12.01 19.07
N GLY A 185 -11.48 -12.69 18.10
CA GLY A 185 -12.10 -13.02 16.81
C GLY A 185 -11.75 -12.07 15.65
N VAL A 186 -10.97 -11.02 15.87
CA VAL A 186 -10.52 -10.11 14.80
C VAL A 186 -9.12 -10.49 14.33
N LYS A 187 -9.00 -10.95 13.08
CA LYS A 187 -7.74 -11.35 12.48
C LYS A 187 -7.09 -10.20 11.71
N LEU A 188 -5.97 -9.72 12.20
CA LEU A 188 -5.13 -8.72 11.56
C LEU A 188 -3.89 -9.36 10.90
N THR A 189 -3.17 -8.58 10.08
CA THR A 189 -1.82 -8.96 9.64
C THR A 189 -0.91 -9.05 10.87
N ASN A 190 -0.02 -10.04 10.90
CA ASN A 190 0.91 -10.19 12.02
C ASN A 190 1.76 -8.93 12.22
N ALA A 191 1.93 -8.52 13.48
CA ALA A 191 2.83 -7.42 13.81
C ALA A 191 4.26 -7.72 13.32
N GLY A 192 4.92 -6.71 12.76
CA GLY A 192 6.24 -6.83 12.14
C GLY A 192 6.23 -7.26 10.68
N ALA A 193 5.12 -7.77 10.12
CA ALA A 193 5.05 -8.23 8.73
C ALA A 193 5.33 -7.13 7.69
N THR A 194 5.27 -5.87 8.09
CA THR A 194 5.56 -4.70 7.25
C THR A 194 7.05 -4.30 7.25
N PHE A 195 7.88 -5.02 8.01
CA PHE A 195 9.30 -4.77 8.15
C PHE A 195 10.14 -5.91 7.56
N PRO A 196 11.38 -5.63 7.13
CA PRO A 196 12.30 -6.67 6.70
C PRO A 196 12.46 -7.77 7.76
N TYR A 197 12.48 -9.02 7.32
CA TYR A 197 12.57 -10.21 8.19
C TYR A 197 11.45 -10.33 9.23
N GLY A 198 10.33 -9.61 9.06
CA GLY A 198 9.21 -9.64 10.02
C GLY A 198 9.54 -9.00 11.37
N LYS A 199 10.54 -8.14 11.44
CA LYS A 199 11.03 -7.55 12.69
C LYS A 199 10.81 -6.04 12.69
N ASP A 200 9.78 -5.58 13.41
CA ASP A 200 9.62 -4.18 13.77
C ASP A 200 10.51 -3.88 14.99
N PRO A 201 11.54 -3.01 14.88
CA PRO A 201 12.44 -2.69 15.99
C PRO A 201 11.72 -2.08 17.21
N LYS A 202 10.60 -1.39 16.96
CA LYS A 202 9.81 -0.73 18.01
C LYS A 202 8.63 -1.57 18.49
N ASP A 203 8.27 -2.64 17.76
CA ASP A 203 7.05 -3.41 18.03
C ASP A 203 5.83 -2.49 18.21
N SER A 204 5.63 -1.58 17.27
CA SER A 204 4.61 -0.53 17.32
C SER A 204 3.66 -0.55 16.11
N ASN A 205 4.12 -0.96 14.93
CA ASN A 205 3.35 -0.82 13.70
C ASN A 205 2.35 -1.98 13.50
N ILE A 206 1.11 -1.60 13.18
CA ILE A 206 0.02 -2.51 12.83
C ILE A 206 -0.60 -2.04 11.52
N ARG A 207 -0.66 -2.93 10.53
CA ARG A 207 -1.33 -2.67 9.27
C ARG A 207 -2.79 -3.12 9.32
N ILE A 208 -3.72 -2.19 9.11
CA ILE A 208 -5.15 -2.44 9.00
C ILE A 208 -5.52 -2.45 7.51
N ALA A 209 -6.26 -3.48 7.07
CA ALA A 209 -6.69 -3.66 5.69
C ALA A 209 -8.23 -3.73 5.62
N PRO A 210 -8.94 -2.60 5.52
CA PRO A 210 -10.40 -2.56 5.59
C PRO A 210 -11.07 -2.90 4.26
N SER A 211 -10.58 -3.89 3.52
CA SER A 211 -11.05 -4.15 2.16
C SER A 211 -12.13 -5.23 2.05
N PHE A 212 -12.12 -6.24 2.91
CA PHE A 212 -12.96 -7.44 2.75
C PHE A 212 -14.33 -7.32 3.43
N PRO A 213 -14.46 -6.99 4.75
CA PRO A 213 -15.75 -6.98 5.45
C PRO A 213 -16.69 -5.85 4.96
N THR A 214 -17.95 -5.89 5.41
CA THR A 214 -18.88 -4.78 5.20
C THR A 214 -18.47 -3.56 6.05
N PRO A 215 -18.98 -2.33 5.78
CA PRO A 215 -18.71 -1.16 6.63
C PRO A 215 -19.11 -1.39 8.09
N GLU A 216 -20.23 -2.07 8.35
CA GLU A 216 -20.74 -2.39 9.69
C GLU A 216 -19.82 -3.36 10.42
N GLU A 217 -19.38 -4.43 9.76
CA GLU A 217 -18.39 -5.36 10.30
C GLU A 217 -17.03 -4.68 10.55
N MET A 218 -16.66 -3.73 9.69
CA MET A 218 -15.44 -2.94 9.88
C MET A 218 -15.52 -2.04 11.11
N ALA A 219 -16.66 -1.39 11.34
CA ALA A 219 -16.87 -0.59 12.56
C ALA A 219 -16.74 -1.46 13.82
N GLN A 220 -17.42 -2.61 13.86
CA GLN A 220 -17.33 -3.56 14.99
C GLN A 220 -15.91 -4.07 15.21
N ALA A 221 -15.19 -4.40 14.13
CA ALA A 221 -13.80 -4.83 14.23
C ALA A 221 -12.88 -3.70 14.72
N ALA A 222 -13.14 -2.46 14.32
CA ALA A 222 -12.41 -1.29 14.78
C ALA A 222 -12.68 -0.99 16.27
N ASP A 223 -13.91 -1.11 16.75
CA ASP A 223 -14.26 -0.99 18.16
C ASP A 223 -13.50 -2.00 19.02
N LEU A 224 -13.46 -3.25 18.58
CA LEU A 224 -12.69 -4.29 19.27
C LEU A 224 -11.19 -4.01 19.23
N PHE A 225 -10.67 -3.57 18.08
CA PHE A 225 -9.28 -3.18 17.94
C PHE A 225 -8.89 -2.08 18.93
N VAL A 226 -9.69 -1.03 18.99
CA VAL A 226 -9.49 0.11 19.92
C VAL A 226 -9.51 -0.34 21.38
N LEU A 227 -10.43 -1.23 21.74
CA LEU A 227 -10.47 -1.82 23.09
C LEU A 227 -9.17 -2.57 23.42
N CYS A 228 -8.66 -3.37 22.48
CA CYS A 228 -7.37 -4.06 22.63
C CYS A 228 -6.20 -3.08 22.75
N VAL A 229 -6.19 -1.99 21.97
CA VAL A 229 -5.18 -0.93 22.06
C VAL A 229 -5.21 -0.29 23.46
N LYS A 230 -6.38 0.13 23.95
CA LYS A 230 -6.55 0.73 25.28
C LYS A 230 -6.07 -0.23 26.37
N LEU A 231 -6.50 -1.49 26.33
CA LEU A 231 -6.15 -2.50 27.33
C LEU A 231 -4.62 -2.73 27.41
N VAL A 232 -3.97 -2.98 26.27
CA VAL A 232 -2.52 -3.22 26.24
C VAL A 232 -1.74 -1.98 26.65
N SER A 233 -2.23 -0.79 26.28
CA SER A 233 -1.60 0.48 26.68
C SER A 233 -1.68 0.69 28.19
N VAL A 234 -2.82 0.40 28.82
CA VAL A 234 -2.98 0.47 30.29
C VAL A 234 -2.07 -0.55 30.97
N GLU A 235 -2.07 -1.81 30.51
CA GLU A 235 -1.16 -2.85 31.05
C GLU A 235 0.31 -2.39 31.01
N LYS A 236 0.74 -1.75 29.90
CA LYS A 236 2.09 -1.22 29.79
C LYS A 236 2.38 -0.05 30.73
N LEU A 237 1.43 0.87 30.88
CA LEU A 237 1.60 2.04 31.75
C LEU A 237 1.65 1.65 33.23
N LEU A 238 0.90 0.63 33.62
CA LEU A 238 0.92 0.09 34.98
C LEU A 238 2.13 -0.77 35.30
N ALA A 239 2.81 -1.33 34.30
CA ALA A 239 4.01 -2.14 34.47
C ALA A 239 5.30 -1.32 34.66
N LYS A 240 5.21 0.01 34.63
CA LYS A 240 6.29 0.95 34.95
C LYS A 240 6.34 1.22 36.45
#